data_6a5f3ed76a5b578389331b8256ecb84c
#
_entry.id   6a5f3ed76a5b578389331b8256ecb84c
#
_cell.length_a   1.000
_cell.length_b   1.000
_cell.length_c   1.000
_cell.angle_alpha   90.00
_cell.angle_beta   90.00
_cell.angle_gamma   90.00
#
_symmetry.space_group_name_H-M   'P 1'
#
loop_
_entity.id
_entity.type
_entity.pdbx_description
1 polymer ?
#
loop_
_entity_poly.entity_id
_entity_poly.type
_entity_poly.pdbx_seq_one_letter_code
_entity_poly.pdbx_strand_id
1 'polypeptide(L)'
;MQSMAASCSSSSRAWAAARRSYPAPALPPSSHVAFSSSPPSTHGCRWPVAGSGGPALPLGIRGGLRPLPSPLLPAGVGRAGAAARTRTAAAAAASLPAEDGGGKPEGAAGISRTLQLGAMILVWYMLNIYFNIYNKLVLKAVPFPYTITTFQFASGSFFITLMWLLNLHPKPRLSLKQYAKILPLALIHMLGNVFTNLSLGKVAVSFTHTIKAMEPFFSVLLSVLFLGETPSLLVLGSLVPIVGGVLLASMTEVSFNWIGFWSAMASNLTNQSRNVFSKKLLADKEDNLDDINLFSIMTIMAFLLSAPLMLSVEGIKFSPSYLQSAGVNVKELCVKAALAGTCFHFYQQVSYSLLARVSPVTHSVTNSLKRVVVIVSTVLFFRTPISPINALGTGVALAGVFLYSQFKKAKPKAKAA
;
A
#
# COMPACT_ATOMS: atom_id res chain seq x y z
N MET A 1 47.53 -26.34 -0.12
CA MET A 1 46.51 -25.73 -1.03
C MET A 1 45.82 -26.73 -1.97
N GLN A 2 45.86 -28.03 -1.68
CA GLN A 2 45.21 -29.08 -2.51
C GLN A 2 44.02 -29.78 -1.82
N SER A 3 43.61 -29.37 -0.62
CA SER A 3 42.56 -30.03 0.15
C SER A 3 41.19 -29.33 0.09
N MET A 4 41.04 -28.17 -0.54
CA MET A 4 39.78 -27.43 -0.61
C MET A 4 39.03 -27.59 -1.97
N ALA A 5 39.63 -28.22 -2.96
CA ALA A 5 39.00 -28.41 -4.28
C ALA A 5 38.12 -29.68 -4.40
N ALA A 6 38.25 -30.62 -3.48
CA ALA A 6 37.53 -31.92 -3.54
C ALA A 6 36.12 -31.87 -2.90
N SER A 7 35.82 -30.88 -2.05
CA SER A 7 34.52 -30.79 -1.35
C SER A 7 33.42 -30.07 -2.16
N CYS A 8 33.75 -29.41 -3.26
CA CYS A 8 32.78 -28.64 -4.07
C CYS A 8 32.18 -29.46 -5.22
N SER A 9 32.76 -30.63 -5.58
CA SER A 9 32.29 -31.45 -6.70
C SER A 9 31.25 -32.52 -6.30
N SER A 10 31.14 -32.87 -5.03
CA SER A 10 30.18 -33.87 -4.54
C SER A 10 28.75 -33.27 -4.31
N SER A 11 28.64 -31.99 -4.06
CA SER A 11 27.37 -31.30 -3.85
C SER A 11 26.57 -31.08 -5.15
N SER A 12 27.25 -30.97 -6.30
CA SER A 12 26.60 -30.73 -7.60
C SER A 12 26.00 -32.00 -8.22
N ARG A 13 26.46 -33.19 -7.85
CA ARG A 13 25.93 -34.47 -8.34
C ARG A 13 24.70 -34.94 -7.57
N ALA A 14 24.53 -34.57 -6.31
CA ALA A 14 23.35 -34.90 -5.51
C ALA A 14 22.09 -34.12 -5.97
N TRP A 15 22.27 -32.94 -6.58
CA TRP A 15 21.15 -32.11 -7.09
C TRP A 15 20.64 -32.55 -8.47
N ALA A 16 21.43 -33.25 -9.25
CA ALA A 16 21.02 -33.78 -10.56
C ALA A 16 20.14 -35.05 -10.46
N ALA A 17 20.29 -35.83 -9.39
CA ALA A 17 19.55 -37.06 -9.17
C ALA A 17 18.11 -36.80 -8.62
N ALA A 18 17.87 -35.68 -7.96
CA ALA A 18 16.56 -35.34 -7.37
C ALA A 18 15.52 -34.83 -8.40
N ARG A 19 15.86 -34.72 -9.68
CA ARG A 19 14.93 -34.24 -10.75
C ARG A 19 14.11 -35.33 -11.44
N ARG A 20 14.22 -36.58 -11.04
CA ARG A 20 13.56 -37.66 -11.75
C ARG A 20 12.58 -38.47 -10.91
N SER A 21 11.63 -37.89 -10.27
CA SER A 21 10.52 -38.67 -9.68
C SER A 21 9.44 -37.72 -9.09
N TYR A 22 8.69 -37.06 -9.92
CA TYR A 22 7.33 -36.62 -9.57
C TYR A 22 6.43 -36.90 -10.76
N PRO A 23 5.48 -37.86 -10.67
CA PRO A 23 4.43 -37.99 -11.64
C PRO A 23 3.45 -36.83 -11.52
N ALA A 24 3.00 -36.30 -12.67
CA ALA A 24 1.97 -35.27 -12.73
C ALA A 24 0.66 -35.83 -12.15
N PRO A 25 -0.12 -35.04 -11.39
CA PRO A 25 -1.44 -35.49 -10.96
C PRO A 25 -2.37 -35.60 -12.14
N ALA A 26 -3.03 -36.77 -12.27
CA ALA A 26 -4.04 -37.09 -13.27
C ALA A 26 -5.25 -36.15 -13.10
N LEU A 27 -5.71 -35.55 -14.19
CA LEU A 27 -6.95 -34.81 -14.27
C LEU A 27 -8.15 -35.79 -14.17
N PRO A 28 -9.21 -35.45 -13.42
CA PRO A 28 -10.44 -36.26 -13.44
C PRO A 28 -11.15 -36.13 -14.79
N PRO A 29 -11.89 -37.16 -15.23
CA PRO A 29 -12.57 -37.19 -16.53
C PRO A 29 -13.69 -36.13 -16.56
N SER A 30 -13.75 -35.41 -17.66
CA SER A 30 -14.79 -34.45 -17.98
C SER A 30 -16.12 -35.17 -18.23
N SER A 31 -17.11 -34.95 -17.35
CA SER A 31 -18.49 -35.33 -17.60
C SER A 31 -19.12 -34.35 -18.62
N HIS A 32 -19.39 -34.85 -19.82
CA HIS A 32 -20.21 -34.17 -20.82
C HIS A 32 -21.66 -34.10 -20.33
N VAL A 33 -22.11 -32.89 -19.95
CA VAL A 33 -23.53 -32.58 -19.80
C VAL A 33 -23.98 -31.91 -21.09
N ALA A 34 -24.81 -32.62 -21.85
CA ALA A 34 -25.46 -32.11 -23.05
C ALA A 34 -26.49 -31.04 -22.68
N PHE A 35 -26.29 -29.82 -23.17
CA PHE A 35 -27.25 -28.72 -23.06
C PHE A 35 -28.20 -28.82 -24.27
N SER A 36 -29.46 -29.17 -23.98
CA SER A 36 -30.59 -29.09 -24.91
C SER A 36 -31.01 -27.61 -25.02
N SER A 37 -31.02 -27.13 -26.26
CA SER A 37 -31.51 -25.81 -26.63
C SER A 37 -33.02 -25.80 -26.78
N SER A 38 -33.72 -25.00 -25.95
CA SER A 38 -35.09 -24.57 -26.22
C SER A 38 -35.18 -23.04 -25.96
N PRO A 39 -35.87 -22.28 -26.85
CA PRO A 39 -35.91 -20.81 -26.72
C PRO A 39 -36.92 -20.36 -25.65
N PRO A 40 -36.71 -19.25 -24.92
CA PRO A 40 -37.66 -18.72 -24.00
C PRO A 40 -38.72 -17.86 -24.71
N SER A 41 -39.98 -18.16 -24.39
CA SER A 41 -41.13 -17.40 -24.74
C SER A 41 -41.19 -16.04 -24.03
N THR A 42 -41.53 -15.03 -24.80
CA THR A 42 -41.80 -13.66 -24.36
C THR A 42 -43.06 -13.60 -23.49
N HIS A 43 -42.93 -13.24 -22.23
CA HIS A 43 -44.03 -12.67 -21.45
C HIS A 43 -43.63 -11.30 -20.93
N GLY A 44 -44.29 -10.28 -21.48
CA GLY A 44 -44.19 -8.89 -21.08
C GLY A 44 -44.84 -8.67 -19.71
N CYS A 45 -44.13 -8.05 -18.80
CA CYS A 45 -44.68 -7.40 -17.63
C CYS A 45 -44.82 -5.91 -17.89
N ARG A 46 -46.06 -5.50 -18.06
CA ARG A 46 -46.55 -4.12 -18.14
C ARG A 46 -46.54 -3.50 -16.76
N TRP A 47 -45.91 -2.35 -16.61
CA TRP A 47 -46.10 -1.49 -15.43
C TRP A 47 -47.29 -0.57 -15.65
N PRO A 48 -48.15 -0.33 -14.66
CA PRO A 48 -49.28 0.56 -14.82
C PRO A 48 -48.85 2.02 -14.63
N VAL A 49 -49.29 2.84 -15.60
CA VAL A 49 -49.33 4.30 -15.54
C VAL A 49 -50.65 4.68 -14.86
N ALA A 50 -50.59 5.48 -13.82
CA ALA A 50 -51.70 6.26 -13.31
C ALA A 50 -51.15 7.68 -13.16
N GLY A 51 -51.66 8.70 -13.77
CA GLY A 51 -53.01 9.18 -13.88
C GLY A 51 -53.07 10.49 -13.11
N SER A 52 -52.99 11.58 -13.85
CA SER A 52 -53.13 13.00 -13.51
C SER A 52 -54.35 13.31 -12.61
N GLY A 53 -54.20 14.27 -11.70
CA GLY A 53 -55.30 14.91 -11.02
C GLY A 53 -54.81 15.99 -10.04
N GLY A 54 -54.72 17.23 -10.51
CA GLY A 54 -54.68 18.39 -9.63
C GLY A 54 -56.08 18.74 -9.09
N PRO A 55 -56.21 19.62 -8.14
CA PRO A 55 -56.60 20.99 -8.49
C PRO A 55 -55.94 22.13 -7.67
N ALA A 56 -56.06 23.27 -8.30
CA ALA A 56 -55.84 24.65 -8.02
C ALA A 56 -56.03 25.21 -6.61
N LEU A 57 -55.18 26.21 -6.35
CA LEU A 57 -55.18 27.46 -5.56
C LEU A 57 -56.49 27.95 -4.88
N PRO A 58 -56.42 28.77 -3.79
CA PRO A 58 -56.32 30.23 -4.02
C PRO A 58 -55.39 31.03 -3.07
N LEU A 59 -54.79 32.01 -3.62
CA LEU A 59 -54.69 33.46 -3.34
C LEU A 59 -54.94 34.00 -1.92
N GLY A 60 -53.97 34.82 -1.52
CA GLY A 60 -54.26 36.09 -0.84
C GLY A 60 -53.41 36.31 0.44
N ILE A 61 -52.53 37.25 0.50
CA ILE A 61 -52.71 38.58 1.03
C ILE A 61 -51.36 39.27 1.26
N ARG A 62 -51.31 40.45 0.77
CA ARG A 62 -50.31 41.53 0.87
C ARG A 62 -50.06 42.02 2.30
N GLY A 63 -48.92 42.58 2.49
CA GLY A 63 -48.59 43.60 3.49
C GLY A 63 -47.18 43.38 4.01
N GLY A 64 -46.21 44.27 3.97
CA GLY A 64 -46.19 45.69 3.92
C GLY A 64 -44.78 46.04 4.39
N LEU A 65 -44.10 46.87 3.64
CA LEU A 65 -42.81 47.49 3.94
C LEU A 65 -42.83 48.27 5.24
N ARG A 66 -41.67 48.24 5.97
CA ARG A 66 -40.98 49.46 6.39
C ARG A 66 -39.62 49.12 7.08
N PRO A 67 -38.61 50.04 6.87
CA PRO A 67 -37.25 49.85 7.37
C PRO A 67 -36.90 50.77 8.54
N LEU A 68 -35.75 50.40 9.20
CA LEU A 68 -34.81 51.20 9.98
C LEU A 68 -35.22 51.70 11.38
N PRO A 69 -34.32 51.89 12.35
CA PRO A 69 -33.04 52.57 12.20
C PRO A 69 -31.84 51.91 12.89
N SER A 70 -30.62 52.29 12.42
CA SER A 70 -29.34 52.09 13.09
C SER A 70 -29.19 53.09 14.24
N PRO A 71 -28.39 52.78 15.25
CA PRO A 71 -27.51 53.79 15.80
C PRO A 71 -26.04 53.35 15.93
N LEU A 72 -25.20 54.23 15.38
CA LEU A 72 -23.95 54.77 15.90
C LEU A 72 -22.93 53.86 16.61
N LEU A 73 -21.78 53.76 15.93
CA LEU A 73 -20.47 53.34 16.43
C LEU A 73 -20.01 54.16 17.68
N PRO A 74 -19.07 53.55 18.45
CA PRO A 74 -17.77 54.18 18.48
C PRO A 74 -16.62 53.22 18.07
N ALA A 75 -15.57 53.89 17.56
CA ALA A 75 -14.37 53.36 17.02
C ALA A 75 -13.47 52.68 18.05
N GLY A 76 -12.74 51.66 17.57
CA GLY A 76 -11.50 51.28 18.19
C GLY A 76 -11.32 49.77 18.35
N VAL A 77 -10.23 49.29 17.73
CA VAL A 77 -9.50 48.08 18.01
C VAL A 77 -9.86 46.84 17.16
N GLY A 78 -8.92 46.47 16.29
CA GLY A 78 -8.57 45.07 16.04
C GLY A 78 -9.21 44.37 14.83
N ARG A 79 -8.83 44.79 13.64
CA ARG A 79 -9.02 44.01 12.40
C ARG A 79 -8.03 42.84 12.38
N ALA A 80 -8.39 41.71 12.95
CA ALA A 80 -7.71 40.43 12.68
C ALA A 80 -8.61 39.28 13.12
N GLY A 81 -9.30 38.60 12.23
CA GLY A 81 -10.00 37.38 12.62
C GLY A 81 -11.15 36.86 11.77
N ALA A 82 -11.24 37.19 10.49
CA ALA A 82 -12.30 36.61 9.65
C ALA A 82 -11.86 36.03 8.27
N ALA A 83 -10.56 35.96 8.00
CA ALA A 83 -10.03 35.38 6.74
C ALA A 83 -9.33 34.01 6.94
N ALA A 84 -9.49 33.37 8.09
CA ALA A 84 -8.72 32.18 8.46
C ALA A 84 -9.50 30.85 8.36
N ARG A 85 -10.74 30.81 7.90
CA ARG A 85 -11.55 29.58 7.96
C ARG A 85 -11.76 28.81 6.66
N THR A 86 -11.26 29.29 5.53
CA THR A 86 -11.39 28.58 4.24
C THR A 86 -10.06 28.12 3.63
N ARG A 87 -8.93 28.26 4.35
CA ARG A 87 -7.58 27.94 3.84
C ARG A 87 -6.99 26.62 4.36
N THR A 88 -7.70 25.82 5.15
CA THR A 88 -7.09 24.76 5.94
C THR A 88 -7.14 23.35 5.33
N ALA A 89 -7.88 23.10 4.27
CA ALA A 89 -7.93 21.73 3.69
C ALA A 89 -6.86 21.47 2.61
N ALA A 90 -6.45 22.48 1.85
CA ALA A 90 -5.40 22.34 0.82
C ALA A 90 -3.98 22.52 1.36
N ALA A 91 -3.83 23.28 2.46
CA ALA A 91 -2.53 23.54 3.10
C ALA A 91 -2.04 22.37 3.97
N ALA A 92 -2.92 21.54 4.51
CA ALA A 92 -2.56 20.38 5.35
C ALA A 92 -1.87 19.24 4.57
N ALA A 93 -2.02 19.18 3.26
CA ALA A 93 -1.26 18.25 2.41
C ALA A 93 0.14 18.77 2.05
N ALA A 94 0.43 20.06 2.31
CA ALA A 94 1.66 20.74 1.90
C ALA A 94 2.51 21.27 3.06
N SER A 95 2.04 21.23 4.29
CA SER A 95 2.78 21.78 5.45
C SER A 95 3.16 20.72 6.48
N LEU A 96 3.96 19.75 6.07
CA LEU A 96 5.09 19.37 6.92
C LEU A 96 6.11 20.52 6.78
N PRO A 97 6.84 20.94 7.86
CA PRO A 97 7.82 22.00 7.72
C PRO A 97 8.75 21.61 6.57
N ALA A 98 8.66 22.34 5.45
CA ALA A 98 9.67 22.32 4.44
C ALA A 98 10.92 22.81 5.17
N GLU A 99 11.88 21.93 5.41
CA GLU A 99 13.23 22.39 5.68
C GLU A 99 13.63 23.25 4.49
N ASP A 100 13.71 24.53 4.78
CA ASP A 100 14.31 25.52 3.92
C ASP A 100 15.71 25.02 3.50
N GLY A 101 15.88 24.66 2.25
CA GLY A 101 17.14 24.18 1.68
C GLY A 101 18.11 25.34 1.48
N GLY A 102 18.38 26.15 2.50
CA GLY A 102 19.23 27.33 2.44
C GLY A 102 19.94 27.72 3.75
N GLY A 103 19.91 26.86 4.79
CA GLY A 103 20.69 27.09 6.00
C GLY A 103 22.03 26.38 5.92
N LYS A 104 23.15 27.11 6.10
CA LYS A 104 24.47 26.55 6.33
C LYS A 104 24.39 25.40 7.34
N PRO A 105 25.06 24.24 7.09
CA PRO A 105 25.07 23.16 8.06
C PRO A 105 25.77 23.65 9.33
N GLU A 106 25.03 23.80 10.40
CA GLU A 106 25.59 23.83 11.73
C GLU A 106 26.30 22.49 11.95
N GLY A 107 27.61 22.49 11.97
CA GLY A 107 28.60 21.40 12.06
C GLY A 107 28.08 20.00 12.44
N ALA A 108 28.42 19.44 13.55
CA ALA A 108 28.20 18.04 13.95
C ALA A 108 26.72 17.59 14.01
N ALA A 109 25.77 18.47 14.31
CA ALA A 109 24.35 18.12 14.43
C ALA A 109 23.68 17.81 13.07
N GLY A 110 24.06 18.54 12.01
CA GLY A 110 23.55 18.31 10.65
C GLY A 110 24.07 16.99 10.06
N ILE A 111 25.35 16.68 10.28
CA ILE A 111 25.96 15.43 9.85
C ILE A 111 25.31 14.23 10.56
N SER A 112 25.08 14.34 11.86
CA SER A 112 24.43 13.30 12.66
C SER A 112 23.02 12.99 12.16
N ARG A 113 22.20 14.00 11.81
CA ARG A 113 20.84 13.84 11.27
C ARG A 113 20.86 13.17 9.88
N THR A 114 21.75 13.59 8.99
CA THR A 114 21.91 13.00 7.66
C THR A 114 22.34 11.54 7.75
N LEU A 115 23.29 11.21 8.64
CA LEU A 115 23.74 9.86 8.89
C LEU A 115 22.60 8.99 9.45
N GLN A 116 21.81 9.50 10.39
CA GLN A 116 20.66 8.81 10.94
C GLN A 116 19.62 8.48 9.86
N LEU A 117 19.27 9.44 9.00
CA LEU A 117 18.33 9.22 7.89
C LEU A 117 18.89 8.20 6.89
N GLY A 118 20.17 8.27 6.55
CA GLY A 118 20.83 7.31 5.69
C GLY A 118 20.81 5.89 6.26
N ALA A 119 21.09 5.75 7.55
CA ALA A 119 21.03 4.46 8.26
C ALA A 119 19.60 3.90 8.27
N MET A 120 18.58 4.74 8.52
CA MET A 120 17.17 4.32 8.47
C MET A 120 16.76 3.84 7.08
N ILE A 121 17.19 4.52 6.02
CA ILE A 121 16.94 4.11 4.63
C ILE A 121 17.58 2.76 4.33
N LEU A 122 18.84 2.56 4.74
CA LEU A 122 19.54 1.30 4.56
C LEU A 122 18.84 0.14 5.28
N VAL A 123 18.49 0.33 6.56
CA VAL A 123 17.73 -0.64 7.35
C VAL A 123 16.39 -0.96 6.68
N TRP A 124 15.68 0.06 6.21
CA TRP A 124 14.41 -0.12 5.50
C TRP A 124 14.56 -0.99 4.24
N TYR A 125 15.63 -0.77 3.46
CA TYR A 125 15.89 -1.56 2.25
C TYR A 125 16.24 -3.00 2.59
N MET A 126 17.12 -3.22 3.55
CA MET A 126 17.52 -4.57 3.98
C MET A 126 16.32 -5.37 4.50
N LEU A 127 15.55 -4.80 5.42
CA LEU A 127 14.35 -5.44 5.94
C LEU A 127 13.32 -5.75 4.85
N ASN A 128 13.17 -4.85 3.86
CA ASN A 128 12.24 -5.06 2.75
C ASN A 128 12.70 -6.17 1.80
N ILE A 129 14.02 -6.29 1.53
CA ILE A 129 14.58 -7.40 0.75
C ILE A 129 14.31 -8.73 1.44
N TYR A 130 14.70 -8.86 2.71
CA TYR A 130 14.51 -10.08 3.48
C TYR A 130 13.03 -10.43 3.62
N PHE A 131 12.17 -9.45 3.87
CA PHE A 131 10.71 -9.66 3.86
C PHE A 131 10.24 -10.30 2.55
N ASN A 132 10.58 -9.71 1.40
CA ASN A 132 10.10 -10.22 0.12
C ASN A 132 10.62 -11.64 -0.18
N ILE A 133 11.87 -11.95 0.21
CA ILE A 133 12.46 -13.27 0.04
C ILE A 133 11.73 -14.30 0.92
N TYR A 134 11.68 -14.08 2.24
CA TYR A 134 11.08 -15.03 3.18
C TYR A 134 9.57 -15.16 2.96
N ASN A 135 8.87 -14.06 2.69
CA ASN A 135 7.45 -14.06 2.39
C ASN A 135 7.12 -14.90 1.13
N LYS A 136 7.91 -14.75 0.07
CA LYS A 136 7.74 -15.58 -1.14
C LYS A 136 8.04 -17.05 -0.89
N LEU A 137 9.04 -17.38 -0.06
CA LEU A 137 9.33 -18.75 0.33
C LEU A 137 8.18 -19.37 1.14
N VAL A 138 7.59 -18.63 2.08
CA VAL A 138 6.41 -19.05 2.84
C VAL A 138 5.21 -19.24 1.94
N LEU A 139 4.91 -18.27 1.04
CA LEU A 139 3.81 -18.36 0.08
C LEU A 139 3.96 -19.53 -0.92
N LYS A 140 5.19 -19.95 -1.25
CA LYS A 140 5.44 -21.13 -2.07
C LYS A 140 5.15 -22.43 -1.31
N ALA A 141 5.48 -22.49 -0.02
CA ALA A 141 5.25 -23.65 0.82
C ALA A 141 3.78 -23.77 1.25
N VAL A 142 3.15 -22.64 1.55
CA VAL A 142 1.78 -22.55 2.05
C VAL A 142 1.06 -21.46 1.27
N PRO A 143 0.31 -21.81 0.20
CA PRO A 143 -0.30 -20.83 -0.71
C PRO A 143 -1.62 -20.25 -0.15
N PHE A 144 -1.59 -19.78 1.11
CA PHE A 144 -2.71 -19.19 1.83
C PHE A 144 -2.43 -17.73 2.19
N PRO A 145 -2.65 -16.78 1.25
CA PRO A 145 -2.27 -15.36 1.41
C PRO A 145 -3.00 -14.65 2.56
N TYR A 146 -4.24 -15.01 2.87
CA TYR A 146 -4.98 -14.43 4.00
C TYR A 146 -4.37 -14.89 5.33
N THR A 147 -4.07 -16.18 5.46
CA THR A 147 -3.41 -16.77 6.65
C THR A 147 -2.04 -16.11 6.88
N ILE A 148 -1.24 -15.97 5.83
CA ILE A 148 0.08 -15.34 5.92
C ILE A 148 -0.03 -13.86 6.28
N THR A 149 -0.99 -13.13 5.72
CA THR A 149 -1.24 -11.73 6.07
C THR A 149 -1.65 -11.58 7.54
N THR A 150 -2.56 -12.43 8.01
CA THR A 150 -2.99 -12.44 9.42
C THR A 150 -1.82 -12.75 10.35
N PHE A 151 -0.97 -13.72 10.00
CA PHE A 151 0.24 -14.03 10.75
C PHE A 151 1.23 -12.86 10.81
N GLN A 152 1.39 -12.11 9.72
CA GLN A 152 2.23 -10.91 9.67
C GLN A 152 1.71 -9.81 10.61
N PHE A 153 0.39 -9.59 10.64
CA PHE A 153 -0.23 -8.65 11.58
C PHE A 153 -0.19 -9.16 13.01
N ALA A 154 -0.35 -10.46 13.26
CA ALA A 154 -0.17 -11.06 14.60
C ALA A 154 1.25 -10.84 15.10
N SER A 155 2.26 -11.08 14.26
CA SER A 155 3.67 -10.82 14.60
C SER A 155 3.90 -9.34 14.93
N GLY A 156 3.34 -8.43 14.13
CA GLY A 156 3.39 -6.99 14.39
C GLY A 156 2.72 -6.63 15.72
N SER A 157 1.53 -7.15 15.98
CA SER A 157 0.80 -6.93 17.24
C SER A 157 1.57 -7.46 18.46
N PHE A 158 2.28 -8.57 18.31
CA PHE A 158 3.17 -9.09 19.34
C PHE A 158 4.30 -8.11 19.65
N PHE A 159 5.04 -7.62 18.66
CA PHE A 159 6.12 -6.65 18.88
C PHE A 159 5.61 -5.31 19.45
N ILE A 160 4.46 -4.83 19.01
CA ILE A 160 3.81 -3.63 19.55
C ILE A 160 3.44 -3.82 21.02
N THR A 161 2.83 -4.95 21.36
CA THR A 161 2.48 -5.26 22.74
C THR A 161 3.73 -5.34 23.62
N LEU A 162 4.79 -5.98 23.13
CA LEU A 162 6.07 -6.05 23.82
C LEU A 162 6.69 -4.65 24.03
N MET A 163 6.66 -3.79 23.00
CA MET A 163 7.13 -2.40 23.07
C MET A 163 6.41 -1.61 24.17
N TRP A 164 5.08 -1.76 24.28
CA TRP A 164 4.30 -1.07 25.31
C TRP A 164 4.49 -1.68 26.70
N LEU A 165 4.65 -3.02 26.82
CA LEU A 165 4.93 -3.70 28.10
C LEU A 165 6.30 -3.31 28.65
N LEU A 166 7.31 -3.19 27.78
CA LEU A 166 8.65 -2.78 28.16
C LEU A 166 8.80 -1.25 28.31
N ASN A 167 7.71 -0.48 28.16
CA ASN A 167 7.71 0.97 28.23
C ASN A 167 8.73 1.66 27.29
N LEU A 168 9.04 1.04 26.15
CA LEU A 168 9.94 1.61 25.13
C LEU A 168 9.30 2.80 24.41
N HIS A 169 7.99 2.85 24.38
CA HIS A 169 7.20 3.96 23.82
C HIS A 169 5.90 4.11 24.63
N PRO A 170 5.45 5.35 24.91
CA PRO A 170 4.24 5.56 25.69
C PRO A 170 3.00 5.03 24.96
N LYS A 171 2.20 4.23 25.66
CA LYS A 171 0.94 3.72 25.12
C LYS A 171 -0.06 4.85 24.96
N PRO A 172 -0.69 5.04 23.78
CA PRO A 172 -1.67 6.09 23.58
C PRO A 172 -2.97 5.78 24.33
N ARG A 173 -3.60 6.81 24.87
CA ARG A 173 -4.96 6.74 25.43
C ARG A 173 -5.94 7.30 24.39
N LEU A 174 -6.63 6.42 23.68
CA LEU A 174 -7.56 6.81 22.63
C LEU A 174 -9.00 6.71 23.09
N SER A 175 -9.82 7.65 22.67
CA SER A 175 -11.27 7.61 22.81
C SER A 175 -11.89 6.70 21.74
N LEU A 176 -13.12 6.23 21.96
CA LEU A 176 -13.85 5.42 20.98
C LEU A 176 -14.02 6.15 19.64
N LYS A 177 -14.17 7.48 19.67
CA LYS A 177 -14.26 8.32 18.46
C LYS A 177 -12.96 8.27 17.63
N GLN A 178 -11.80 8.27 18.29
CA GLN A 178 -10.50 8.16 17.62
C GLN A 178 -10.30 6.75 17.01
N TYR A 179 -10.69 5.70 17.72
CA TYR A 179 -10.70 4.35 17.13
C TYR A 179 -11.59 4.27 15.89
N ALA A 180 -12.76 4.88 15.91
CA ALA A 180 -13.66 4.94 14.75
C ALA A 180 -13.04 5.70 13.56
N LYS A 181 -12.26 6.77 13.81
CA LYS A 181 -11.50 7.49 12.75
C LYS A 181 -10.38 6.62 12.14
N ILE A 182 -9.74 5.76 12.95
CA ILE A 182 -8.63 4.91 12.50
C ILE A 182 -9.15 3.63 11.81
N LEU A 183 -10.34 3.16 12.12
CA LEU A 183 -10.90 1.92 11.59
C LEU A 183 -10.90 1.81 10.05
N PRO A 184 -11.34 2.81 9.29
CA PRO A 184 -11.26 2.76 7.82
C PRO A 184 -9.81 2.64 7.33
N LEU A 185 -8.87 3.29 8.02
CA LEU A 185 -7.45 3.23 7.69
C LEU A 185 -6.87 1.84 7.96
N ALA A 186 -7.25 1.20 9.07
CA ALA A 186 -6.87 -0.18 9.39
C ALA A 186 -7.44 -1.18 8.38
N LEU A 187 -8.68 -0.99 7.93
CA LEU A 187 -9.29 -1.81 6.89
C LEU A 187 -8.53 -1.69 5.56
N ILE A 188 -8.22 -0.47 5.12
CA ILE A 188 -7.45 -0.22 3.91
C ILE A 188 -6.02 -0.82 4.05
N HIS A 189 -5.42 -0.72 5.23
CA HIS A 189 -4.11 -1.30 5.51
C HIS A 189 -4.14 -2.83 5.41
N MET A 190 -5.13 -3.47 5.99
CA MET A 190 -5.35 -4.92 5.91
C MET A 190 -5.53 -5.35 4.44
N LEU A 191 -6.47 -4.74 3.72
CA LEU A 191 -6.75 -5.08 2.32
C LEU A 191 -5.53 -4.89 1.42
N GLY A 192 -4.77 -3.81 1.60
CA GLY A 192 -3.55 -3.55 0.82
C GLY A 192 -2.49 -4.64 0.99
N ASN A 193 -2.35 -5.20 2.19
CA ASN A 193 -1.42 -6.31 2.45
C ASN A 193 -1.96 -7.65 1.95
N VAL A 194 -3.26 -7.93 2.11
CA VAL A 194 -3.91 -9.10 1.51
C VAL A 194 -3.70 -9.12 0.00
N PHE A 195 -4.01 -8.04 -0.70
CA PHE A 195 -3.80 -7.93 -2.14
C PHE A 195 -2.33 -8.05 -2.56
N THR A 196 -1.41 -7.52 -1.75
CA THR A 196 0.03 -7.72 -1.99
C THR A 196 0.40 -9.19 -1.90
N ASN A 197 -0.04 -9.91 -0.85
CA ASN A 197 0.26 -11.32 -0.66
C ASN A 197 -0.44 -12.22 -1.70
N LEU A 198 -1.66 -11.87 -2.13
CA LEU A 198 -2.34 -12.51 -3.26
C LEU A 198 -1.50 -12.40 -4.54
N SER A 199 -1.00 -11.21 -4.86
CA SER A 199 -0.11 -11.01 -6.01
C SER A 199 1.18 -11.84 -5.87
N LEU A 200 1.89 -11.70 -4.75
CA LEU A 200 3.13 -12.43 -4.48
C LEU A 200 2.94 -13.95 -4.50
N GLY A 201 1.76 -14.44 -4.15
CA GLY A 201 1.42 -15.86 -4.24
C GLY A 201 1.31 -16.37 -5.68
N LYS A 202 0.90 -15.53 -6.63
CA LYS A 202 0.56 -15.91 -8.00
C LYS A 202 1.64 -15.59 -9.04
N VAL A 203 2.41 -14.51 -8.85
CA VAL A 203 3.41 -14.04 -9.82
C VAL A 203 4.80 -13.86 -9.18
N ALA A 204 5.83 -13.61 -10.00
CA ALA A 204 7.17 -13.32 -9.52
C ALA A 204 7.20 -12.06 -8.67
N VAL A 205 8.10 -12.01 -7.68
CA VAL A 205 8.27 -10.83 -6.82
C VAL A 205 8.67 -9.60 -7.63
N SER A 206 9.61 -9.78 -8.57
CA SER A 206 10.04 -8.73 -9.50
C SER A 206 8.85 -8.13 -10.24
N PHE A 207 7.97 -8.97 -10.78
CA PHE A 207 6.80 -8.52 -11.52
C PHE A 207 5.78 -7.80 -10.63
N THR A 208 5.50 -8.31 -9.43
CA THR A 208 4.66 -7.58 -8.45
C THR A 208 5.21 -6.18 -8.19
N HIS A 209 6.53 -6.02 -8.01
CA HIS A 209 7.16 -4.72 -7.79
C HIS A 209 7.19 -3.84 -9.04
N THR A 210 7.24 -4.41 -10.25
CA THR A 210 7.07 -3.67 -11.51
C THR A 210 5.67 -3.08 -11.60
N ILE A 211 4.61 -3.87 -11.32
CA ILE A 211 3.23 -3.35 -11.28
C ILE A 211 3.08 -2.29 -10.20
N LYS A 212 3.73 -2.46 -9.04
CA LYS A 212 3.73 -1.45 -7.97
C LYS A 212 4.40 -0.13 -8.37
N ALA A 213 5.18 -0.08 -9.46
CA ALA A 213 5.67 1.17 -10.02
C ALA A 213 4.54 2.09 -10.52
N MET A 214 3.31 1.60 -10.69
CA MET A 214 2.13 2.42 -10.99
C MET A 214 1.57 3.21 -9.81
N GLU A 215 2.16 3.17 -8.62
CA GLU A 215 1.72 3.99 -7.48
C GLU A 215 1.56 5.49 -7.78
N PRO A 216 2.44 6.16 -8.56
CA PRO A 216 2.25 7.55 -8.95
C PRO A 216 0.96 7.80 -9.73
N PHE A 217 0.58 6.86 -10.61
CA PHE A 217 -0.68 6.93 -11.35
C PHE A 217 -1.88 6.99 -10.39
N PHE A 218 -1.95 6.08 -9.42
CA PHE A 218 -3.01 6.08 -8.41
C PHE A 218 -2.94 7.31 -7.50
N SER A 219 -1.73 7.80 -7.17
CA SER A 219 -1.57 9.02 -6.39
C SER A 219 -2.16 10.24 -7.11
N VAL A 220 -1.91 10.39 -8.40
CA VAL A 220 -2.50 11.46 -9.23
C VAL A 220 -3.99 11.30 -9.34
N LEU A 221 -4.48 10.09 -9.64
CA LEU A 221 -5.91 9.79 -9.73
C LEU A 221 -6.66 10.17 -8.46
N LEU A 222 -6.15 9.77 -7.30
CA LEU A 222 -6.75 10.08 -6.00
C LEU A 222 -6.68 11.59 -5.68
N SER A 223 -5.59 12.27 -6.06
CA SER A 223 -5.48 13.72 -5.88
C SER A 223 -6.51 14.47 -6.72
N VAL A 224 -6.73 14.06 -7.96
CA VAL A 224 -7.77 14.64 -8.82
C VAL A 224 -9.17 14.40 -8.26
N LEU A 225 -9.47 13.14 -7.87
CA LEU A 225 -10.82 12.75 -7.44
C LEU A 225 -11.20 13.31 -6.06
N PHE A 226 -10.27 13.31 -5.09
CA PHE A 226 -10.57 13.67 -3.70
C PHE A 226 -10.10 15.06 -3.28
N LEU A 227 -9.09 15.62 -3.95
CA LEU A 227 -8.53 16.92 -3.62
C LEU A 227 -8.85 17.98 -4.68
N GLY A 228 -9.42 17.60 -5.84
CA GLY A 228 -9.68 18.51 -6.96
C GLY A 228 -8.41 19.13 -7.56
N GLU A 229 -7.23 18.55 -7.28
CA GLU A 229 -5.96 19.07 -7.79
C GLU A 229 -5.84 18.80 -9.28
N THR A 230 -5.48 19.84 -10.05
CA THR A 230 -5.12 19.70 -11.47
C THR A 230 -3.64 19.38 -11.60
N PRO A 231 -3.25 18.17 -12.05
CA PRO A 231 -1.85 17.83 -12.28
C PRO A 231 -1.30 18.64 -13.47
N SER A 232 -0.01 19.00 -13.42
CA SER A 232 0.65 19.65 -14.55
C SER A 232 0.82 18.67 -15.73
N LEU A 233 0.91 19.19 -16.96
CA LEU A 233 1.15 18.37 -18.15
C LEU A 233 2.43 17.53 -18.06
N LEU A 234 3.48 18.03 -17.40
CA LEU A 234 4.72 17.28 -17.16
C LEU A 234 4.49 16.09 -16.24
N VAL A 235 3.67 16.25 -15.20
CA VAL A 235 3.29 15.15 -14.29
C VAL A 235 2.46 14.12 -15.05
N LEU A 236 1.49 14.53 -15.86
CA LEU A 236 0.70 13.62 -16.70
C LEU A 236 1.59 12.91 -17.74
N GLY A 237 2.49 13.63 -18.40
CA GLY A 237 3.45 13.07 -19.35
C GLY A 237 4.35 12.01 -18.73
N SER A 238 4.74 12.15 -17.46
CA SER A 238 5.55 11.15 -16.75
C SER A 238 4.80 9.86 -16.43
N LEU A 239 3.46 9.87 -16.46
CA LEU A 239 2.66 8.65 -16.27
C LEU A 239 2.69 7.74 -17.50
N VAL A 240 2.90 8.30 -18.71
CA VAL A 240 2.94 7.54 -19.96
C VAL A 240 4.03 6.46 -19.95
N PRO A 241 5.32 6.76 -19.68
CA PRO A 241 6.34 5.72 -19.58
C PRO A 241 6.09 4.74 -18.41
N ILE A 242 5.46 5.18 -17.32
CA ILE A 242 5.11 4.26 -16.22
C ILE A 242 4.10 3.22 -16.72
N VAL A 243 3.00 3.63 -17.30
CA VAL A 243 1.94 2.73 -17.79
C VAL A 243 2.46 1.88 -18.95
N GLY A 244 3.12 2.49 -19.92
CA GLY A 244 3.70 1.79 -21.07
C GLY A 244 4.75 0.75 -20.67
N GLY A 245 5.62 1.08 -19.73
CA GLY A 245 6.62 0.16 -19.21
C GLY A 245 6.01 -1.03 -18.47
N VAL A 246 4.99 -0.80 -17.64
CA VAL A 246 4.27 -1.89 -16.95
C VAL A 246 3.51 -2.77 -17.94
N LEU A 247 2.88 -2.20 -18.96
CA LEU A 247 2.22 -2.97 -20.01
C LEU A 247 3.21 -3.85 -20.77
N LEU A 248 4.34 -3.28 -21.20
CA LEU A 248 5.39 -4.02 -21.91
C LEU A 248 5.96 -5.17 -21.05
N ALA A 249 6.24 -4.91 -19.77
CA ALA A 249 6.68 -5.94 -18.83
C ALA A 249 5.61 -7.02 -18.66
N SER A 250 4.32 -6.64 -18.57
CA SER A 250 3.21 -7.59 -18.37
C SER A 250 3.01 -8.51 -19.57
N MET A 251 3.16 -8.02 -20.79
CA MET A 251 3.02 -8.81 -22.03
C MET A 251 4.11 -9.86 -22.19
N THR A 252 5.26 -9.67 -21.55
CA THR A 252 6.45 -10.51 -21.69
C THR A 252 6.80 -11.28 -20.41
N GLU A 253 5.94 -11.21 -19.40
CA GLU A 253 6.15 -11.87 -18.11
C GLU A 253 5.80 -13.36 -18.18
N VAL A 254 6.79 -14.19 -17.90
CA VAL A 254 6.61 -15.66 -17.93
C VAL A 254 5.65 -16.16 -16.85
N SER A 255 5.65 -15.48 -15.68
CA SER A 255 4.79 -15.83 -14.53
C SER A 255 3.45 -15.08 -14.54
N PHE A 256 3.03 -14.47 -15.67
CA PHE A 256 1.84 -13.66 -15.75
C PHE A 256 0.58 -14.41 -15.29
N ASN A 257 -0.17 -13.77 -14.42
CA ASN A 257 -1.46 -14.27 -13.92
C ASN A 257 -2.41 -13.09 -13.67
N TRP A 258 -3.62 -13.15 -14.20
CA TRP A 258 -4.60 -12.05 -14.06
C TRP A 258 -4.97 -11.75 -12.62
N ILE A 259 -5.12 -12.76 -11.77
CA ILE A 259 -5.42 -12.56 -10.34
C ILE A 259 -4.25 -11.85 -9.66
N GLY A 260 -3.01 -12.29 -9.95
CA GLY A 260 -1.79 -11.66 -9.45
C GLY A 260 -1.64 -10.21 -9.91
N PHE A 261 -1.93 -9.92 -11.18
CA PHE A 261 -1.87 -8.58 -11.77
C PHE A 261 -2.88 -7.64 -11.12
N TRP A 262 -4.16 -7.99 -11.12
CA TRP A 262 -5.20 -7.13 -10.54
C TRP A 262 -5.08 -6.99 -9.02
N SER A 263 -4.59 -8.01 -8.32
CA SER A 263 -4.27 -7.90 -6.90
C SER A 263 -3.15 -6.88 -6.65
N ALA A 264 -2.09 -6.86 -7.46
CA ALA A 264 -1.05 -5.84 -7.36
C ALA A 264 -1.60 -4.43 -7.64
N MET A 265 -2.47 -4.27 -8.65
CA MET A 265 -3.13 -3.00 -8.96
C MET A 265 -4.02 -2.53 -7.80
N ALA A 266 -4.86 -3.41 -7.25
CA ALA A 266 -5.69 -3.13 -6.08
C ALA A 266 -4.85 -2.75 -4.85
N SER A 267 -3.69 -3.42 -4.66
CA SER A 267 -2.76 -3.06 -3.58
C SER A 267 -2.15 -1.67 -3.75
N ASN A 268 -1.92 -1.21 -4.98
CA ASN A 268 -1.47 0.16 -5.25
C ASN A 268 -2.52 1.17 -4.82
N LEU A 269 -3.76 0.98 -5.25
CA LEU A 269 -4.88 1.86 -4.90
C LEU A 269 -5.06 1.94 -3.38
N THR A 270 -5.13 0.80 -2.70
CA THR A 270 -5.30 0.75 -1.24
C THR A 270 -4.11 1.37 -0.50
N ASN A 271 -2.87 1.08 -0.92
CA ASN A 271 -1.70 1.66 -0.28
C ASN A 271 -1.60 3.18 -0.45
N GLN A 272 -1.95 3.71 -1.62
CA GLN A 272 -1.98 5.16 -1.84
C GLN A 272 -3.11 5.83 -1.04
N SER A 273 -4.29 5.24 -0.99
CA SER A 273 -5.38 5.71 -0.12
C SER A 273 -4.95 5.73 1.34
N ARG A 274 -4.35 4.65 1.85
CA ARG A 274 -3.80 4.60 3.21
C ARG A 274 -2.81 5.74 3.46
N ASN A 275 -1.86 5.98 2.55
CA ASN A 275 -0.85 7.02 2.73
C ASN A 275 -1.47 8.42 2.80
N VAL A 276 -2.48 8.71 1.98
CA VAL A 276 -3.20 10.00 2.00
C VAL A 276 -3.96 10.16 3.32
N PHE A 277 -4.73 9.16 3.73
CA PHE A 277 -5.51 9.21 4.97
C PHE A 277 -4.62 9.24 6.23
N SER A 278 -3.53 8.48 6.26
CA SER A 278 -2.55 8.53 7.37
C SER A 278 -1.96 9.93 7.54
N LYS A 279 -1.58 10.59 6.44
CA LYS A 279 -1.06 11.97 6.50
C LYS A 279 -2.10 12.95 7.02
N LYS A 280 -3.35 12.81 6.60
CA LYS A 280 -4.44 13.65 7.09
C LYS A 280 -4.64 13.48 8.60
N LEU A 281 -4.60 12.24 9.09
CA LEU A 281 -4.78 11.94 10.50
C LEU A 281 -3.60 12.40 11.36
N LEU A 282 -2.36 12.24 10.88
CA LEU A 282 -1.15 12.74 11.56
C LEU A 282 -1.05 14.28 11.58
N ALA A 283 -1.71 14.95 10.65
CA ALA A 283 -1.77 16.42 10.62
C ALA A 283 -2.82 17.00 11.57
N ASP A 284 -3.73 16.19 12.09
CA ASP A 284 -4.77 16.60 13.03
C ASP A 284 -4.17 16.70 14.44
N LYS A 285 -3.94 17.92 14.89
CA LYS A 285 -3.37 18.21 16.22
C LYS A 285 -4.29 17.86 17.38
N GLU A 286 -5.59 17.71 17.13
CA GLU A 286 -6.55 17.37 18.18
C GLU A 286 -6.39 15.92 18.65
N ASP A 287 -5.94 15.03 17.76
CA ASP A 287 -5.79 13.62 18.08
C ASP A 287 -4.46 13.27 18.78
N ASN A 288 -3.47 14.22 18.81
CA ASN A 288 -2.15 14.09 19.46
C ASN A 288 -1.49 12.70 19.28
N LEU A 289 -1.62 12.14 18.08
CA LEU A 289 -1.17 10.80 17.75
C LEU A 289 0.11 10.88 16.93
N ASP A 290 1.18 10.24 17.42
CA ASP A 290 2.45 10.13 16.72
C ASP A 290 2.45 9.01 15.68
N ASP A 291 3.46 9.00 14.80
CA ASP A 291 3.61 8.03 13.71
C ASP A 291 3.71 6.57 14.20
N ILE A 292 4.42 6.34 15.34
CA ILE A 292 4.60 5.03 15.94
C ILE A 292 3.28 4.49 16.47
N ASN A 293 2.54 5.30 17.23
CA ASN A 293 1.28 4.87 17.82
C ASN A 293 0.16 4.73 16.78
N LEU A 294 0.10 5.62 15.77
CA LEU A 294 -0.85 5.46 14.67
C LEU A 294 -0.63 4.12 13.94
N PHE A 295 0.62 3.82 13.58
CA PHE A 295 0.95 2.54 12.94
C PHE A 295 0.64 1.34 13.84
N SER A 296 0.93 1.44 15.14
CA SER A 296 0.68 0.40 16.13
C SER A 296 -0.81 0.06 16.26
N ILE A 297 -1.65 1.08 16.47
CA ILE A 297 -3.11 0.88 16.58
C ILE A 297 -3.68 0.32 15.27
N MET A 298 -3.27 0.87 14.13
CA MET A 298 -3.70 0.40 12.82
C MET A 298 -3.32 -1.06 12.57
N THR A 299 -2.12 -1.50 13.00
CA THR A 299 -1.66 -2.88 12.86
C THR A 299 -2.46 -3.84 13.73
N ILE A 300 -2.73 -3.49 15.00
CA ILE A 300 -3.55 -4.32 15.90
C ILE A 300 -4.99 -4.42 15.37
N MET A 301 -5.58 -3.32 14.93
CA MET A 301 -6.91 -3.34 14.34
C MET A 301 -6.94 -4.16 13.04
N ALA A 302 -5.91 -4.06 12.20
CA ALA A 302 -5.77 -4.88 11.00
C ALA A 302 -5.66 -6.37 11.33
N PHE A 303 -4.98 -6.75 12.41
CA PHE A 303 -4.95 -8.13 12.91
C PHE A 303 -6.35 -8.60 13.28
N LEU A 304 -7.09 -7.83 14.08
CA LEU A 304 -8.45 -8.17 14.52
C LEU A 304 -9.43 -8.29 13.34
N LEU A 305 -9.27 -7.46 12.30
CA LEU A 305 -10.09 -7.52 11.08
C LEU A 305 -9.67 -8.69 10.17
N SER A 306 -8.39 -9.01 10.08
CA SER A 306 -7.89 -10.05 9.19
C SER A 306 -8.18 -11.46 9.70
N ALA A 307 -8.26 -11.69 11.02
CA ALA A 307 -8.50 -12.99 11.60
C ALA A 307 -9.86 -13.61 11.19
N PRO A 308 -11.01 -12.92 11.33
CA PRO A 308 -12.30 -13.47 10.87
C PRO A 308 -12.34 -13.61 9.34
N LEU A 309 -11.71 -12.70 8.58
CA LEU A 309 -11.62 -12.80 7.12
C LEU A 309 -10.83 -14.04 6.69
N MET A 310 -9.68 -14.29 7.33
CA MET A 310 -8.89 -15.50 7.09
C MET A 310 -9.70 -16.77 7.38
N LEU A 311 -10.40 -16.82 8.52
CA LEU A 311 -11.19 -17.99 8.89
C LEU A 311 -12.35 -18.24 7.92
N SER A 312 -12.97 -17.18 7.40
CA SER A 312 -14.07 -17.31 6.45
C SER A 312 -13.63 -17.73 5.04
N VAL A 313 -12.45 -17.30 4.58
CA VAL A 313 -11.98 -17.54 3.22
C VAL A 313 -11.09 -18.79 3.11
N GLU A 314 -10.15 -18.97 4.00
CA GLU A 314 -9.16 -20.07 3.94
C GLU A 314 -9.39 -21.15 4.99
N GLY A 315 -10.10 -20.81 6.09
CA GLY A 315 -10.30 -21.72 7.21
C GLY A 315 -9.01 -22.01 7.99
N ILE A 316 -9.03 -23.06 8.81
CA ILE A 316 -7.88 -23.46 9.64
C ILE A 316 -7.03 -24.50 8.87
N LYS A 317 -6.12 -24.02 8.03
CA LYS A 317 -5.20 -24.87 7.25
C LYS A 317 -3.73 -24.76 7.70
N PHE A 318 -3.50 -24.27 8.91
CA PHE A 318 -2.17 -24.10 9.48
C PHE A 318 -1.89 -25.04 10.67
N SER A 319 -2.74 -26.06 10.88
CA SER A 319 -2.49 -27.06 11.92
C SER A 319 -1.22 -27.86 11.60
N PRO A 320 -0.39 -28.23 12.59
CA PRO A 320 0.82 -29.00 12.36
C PRO A 320 0.55 -30.33 11.62
N SER A 321 -0.58 -30.98 11.91
CA SER A 321 -1.01 -32.21 11.23
C SER A 321 -1.31 -32.00 9.75
N TYR A 322 -1.99 -30.90 9.39
CA TYR A 322 -2.25 -30.56 8.00
C TYR A 322 -0.95 -30.26 7.24
N LEU A 323 -0.05 -29.46 7.83
CA LEU A 323 1.22 -29.11 7.21
C LEU A 323 2.14 -30.33 7.02
N GLN A 324 2.17 -31.25 7.99
CA GLN A 324 2.91 -32.50 7.87
C GLN A 324 2.34 -33.41 6.78
N SER A 325 1.01 -33.53 6.70
CA SER A 325 0.35 -34.33 5.63
C SER A 325 0.59 -33.72 4.25
N ALA A 326 0.80 -32.40 4.16
CA ALA A 326 1.19 -31.71 2.93
C ALA A 326 2.70 -31.82 2.60
N GLY A 327 3.48 -32.58 3.38
CA GLY A 327 4.92 -32.75 3.19
C GLY A 327 5.76 -31.50 3.51
N VAL A 328 5.23 -30.57 4.27
CA VAL A 328 5.92 -29.31 4.62
C VAL A 328 6.73 -29.49 5.91
N ASN A 329 8.00 -29.12 5.88
CA ASN A 329 8.82 -29.07 7.10
C ASN A 329 8.34 -27.90 7.99
N VAL A 330 7.56 -28.22 9.02
CA VAL A 330 6.91 -27.26 9.92
C VAL A 330 7.95 -26.38 10.62
N LYS A 331 9.08 -26.93 11.06
CA LYS A 331 10.15 -26.16 11.74
C LYS A 331 10.74 -25.10 10.79
N GLU A 332 11.07 -25.48 9.59
CA GLU A 332 11.62 -24.58 8.58
C GLU A 332 10.60 -23.50 8.17
N LEU A 333 9.31 -23.89 8.00
CA LEU A 333 8.22 -22.98 7.73
C LEU A 333 8.05 -21.94 8.85
N CYS A 334 8.02 -22.37 10.12
CA CYS A 334 7.89 -21.49 11.29
C CYS A 334 9.04 -20.47 11.35
N VAL A 335 10.29 -20.90 11.12
CA VAL A 335 11.44 -19.98 11.10
C VAL A 335 11.30 -18.93 9.98
N LYS A 336 10.97 -19.38 8.76
CA LYS A 336 10.78 -18.46 7.62
C LYS A 336 9.61 -17.51 7.84
N ALA A 337 8.50 -18.00 8.39
CA ALA A 337 7.34 -17.18 8.71
C ALA A 337 7.64 -16.15 9.81
N ALA A 338 8.34 -16.56 10.87
CA ALA A 338 8.78 -15.65 11.93
C ALA A 338 9.71 -14.55 11.40
N LEU A 339 10.69 -14.92 10.57
CA LEU A 339 11.58 -13.94 9.92
C LEU A 339 10.80 -12.99 9.00
N ALA A 340 9.85 -13.53 8.20
CA ALA A 340 9.00 -12.69 7.34
C ALA A 340 8.13 -11.74 8.16
N GLY A 341 7.49 -12.20 9.24
CA GLY A 341 6.66 -11.38 10.12
C GLY A 341 7.45 -10.30 10.85
N THR A 342 8.64 -10.63 11.34
CA THR A 342 9.57 -9.69 11.98
C THR A 342 10.02 -8.62 10.99
N CYS A 343 10.52 -9.02 9.84
CA CYS A 343 10.93 -8.08 8.79
C CYS A 343 9.75 -7.20 8.32
N PHE A 344 8.54 -7.78 8.20
CA PHE A 344 7.32 -7.06 7.85
C PHE A 344 7.04 -5.92 8.82
N HIS A 345 6.98 -6.22 10.12
CA HIS A 345 6.69 -5.21 11.13
C HIS A 345 7.71 -4.08 11.11
N PHE A 346 9.00 -4.42 11.20
CA PHE A 346 10.04 -3.41 11.31
C PHE A 346 10.22 -2.58 10.04
N TYR A 347 10.12 -3.16 8.82
CA TYR A 347 10.23 -2.32 7.62
C TYR A 347 9.04 -1.36 7.48
N GLN A 348 7.85 -1.78 7.88
CA GLN A 348 6.68 -0.90 7.89
C GLN A 348 6.84 0.22 8.92
N GLN A 349 7.28 -0.10 10.13
CA GLN A 349 7.54 0.90 11.19
C GLN A 349 8.56 1.93 10.72
N VAL A 350 9.70 1.49 10.17
CA VAL A 350 10.73 2.40 9.63
C VAL A 350 10.18 3.24 8.48
N SER A 351 9.34 2.66 7.60
CA SER A 351 8.70 3.38 6.51
C SER A 351 7.79 4.51 7.00
N TYR A 352 7.00 4.27 8.05
CA TYR A 352 6.16 5.29 8.68
C TYR A 352 7.01 6.38 9.35
N SER A 353 8.05 5.99 10.07
CA SER A 353 8.99 6.93 10.69
C SER A 353 9.74 7.79 9.68
N LEU A 354 10.12 7.22 8.53
CA LEU A 354 10.69 7.99 7.42
C LEU A 354 9.66 8.95 6.81
N LEU A 355 8.42 8.48 6.59
CA LEU A 355 7.34 9.30 6.03
C LEU A 355 7.07 10.56 6.88
N ALA A 356 7.23 10.45 8.21
CA ALA A 356 7.08 11.58 9.13
C ALA A 356 8.28 12.55 9.09
N ARG A 357 9.49 12.05 8.80
CA ARG A 357 10.75 12.84 8.93
C ARG A 357 11.27 13.43 7.64
N VAL A 358 10.89 12.89 6.47
CA VAL A 358 11.41 13.37 5.17
C VAL A 358 10.31 14.04 4.35
N SER A 359 10.71 14.89 3.39
CA SER A 359 9.77 15.49 2.45
C SER A 359 9.05 14.41 1.61
N PRO A 360 7.83 14.64 1.16
CA PRO A 360 7.11 13.71 0.29
C PRO A 360 7.88 13.33 -0.98
N VAL A 361 8.68 14.25 -1.50
CA VAL A 361 9.52 14.02 -2.68
C VAL A 361 10.67 13.07 -2.34
N THR A 362 11.40 13.34 -1.25
CA THR A 362 12.50 12.47 -0.79
C THR A 362 11.98 11.05 -0.52
N HIS A 363 10.83 10.93 0.16
CA HIS A 363 10.19 9.64 0.39
C HIS A 363 9.82 8.92 -0.92
N SER A 364 9.29 9.65 -1.91
CA SER A 364 8.93 9.07 -3.22
C SER A 364 10.16 8.56 -3.99
N VAL A 365 11.24 9.35 -4.04
CA VAL A 365 12.50 8.93 -4.68
C VAL A 365 13.09 7.71 -3.97
N THR A 366 13.16 7.74 -2.65
CA THR A 366 13.68 6.63 -1.83
C THR A 366 12.85 5.35 -2.02
N ASN A 367 11.52 5.48 -2.10
CA ASN A 367 10.63 4.35 -2.37
C ASN A 367 10.82 3.77 -3.78
N SER A 368 11.11 4.61 -4.78
CA SER A 368 11.43 4.15 -6.14
C SER A 368 12.75 3.38 -6.19
N LEU A 369 13.80 3.89 -5.55
CA LEU A 369 15.09 3.20 -5.44
C LEU A 369 14.95 1.87 -4.69
N LYS A 370 14.17 1.83 -3.60
CA LYS A 370 13.86 0.58 -2.88
C LYS A 370 13.31 -0.49 -3.82
N ARG A 371 12.41 -0.13 -4.76
CA ARG A 371 11.84 -1.09 -5.71
C ARG A 371 12.89 -1.67 -6.63
N VAL A 372 13.80 -0.84 -7.15
CA VAL A 372 14.93 -1.30 -7.98
C VAL A 372 15.74 -2.33 -7.21
N VAL A 373 16.12 -1.99 -5.98
CA VAL A 373 16.96 -2.87 -5.13
C VAL A 373 16.23 -4.19 -4.83
N VAL A 374 14.92 -4.16 -4.52
CA VAL A 374 14.13 -5.38 -4.27
C VAL A 374 14.01 -6.23 -5.54
N ILE A 375 13.74 -5.62 -6.71
CA ILE A 375 13.64 -6.36 -7.99
C ILE A 375 14.96 -7.08 -8.26
N VAL A 376 16.08 -6.35 -8.25
CA VAL A 376 17.40 -6.93 -8.52
C VAL A 376 17.74 -8.04 -7.53
N SER A 377 17.58 -7.78 -6.23
CA SER A 377 17.89 -8.76 -5.17
C SER A 377 17.05 -10.03 -5.29
N THR A 378 15.75 -9.90 -5.57
CA THR A 378 14.85 -11.07 -5.67
C THR A 378 15.06 -11.84 -6.97
N VAL A 379 15.38 -11.18 -8.07
CA VAL A 379 15.75 -11.83 -9.33
C VAL A 379 17.01 -12.68 -9.16
N LEU A 380 18.04 -12.11 -8.54
CA LEU A 380 19.28 -12.82 -8.26
C LEU A 380 19.05 -14.00 -7.30
N PHE A 381 18.30 -13.80 -6.23
CA PHE A 381 18.04 -14.83 -5.24
C PHE A 381 17.22 -16.00 -5.78
N PHE A 382 16.10 -15.70 -6.47
CA PHE A 382 15.21 -16.73 -7.03
C PHE A 382 15.64 -17.23 -8.39
N ARG A 383 16.67 -16.63 -8.99
CA ARG A 383 17.12 -16.90 -10.38
C ARG A 383 15.95 -16.85 -11.36
N THR A 384 15.08 -15.84 -11.20
CA THR A 384 13.89 -15.68 -12.03
C THR A 384 14.30 -15.35 -13.47
N PRO A 385 13.86 -16.11 -14.49
CA PRO A 385 14.18 -15.77 -15.87
C PRO A 385 13.43 -14.47 -16.24
N ILE A 386 14.19 -13.46 -16.68
CA ILE A 386 13.64 -12.20 -17.18
C ILE A 386 14.05 -12.07 -18.64
N SER A 387 13.07 -11.87 -19.52
CA SER A 387 13.35 -11.56 -20.91
C SER A 387 13.94 -10.14 -21.04
N PRO A 388 14.80 -9.86 -22.03
CA PRO A 388 15.33 -8.51 -22.25
C PRO A 388 14.21 -7.45 -22.41
N ILE A 389 13.10 -7.83 -23.04
CA ILE A 389 11.94 -6.94 -23.24
C ILE A 389 11.24 -6.66 -21.92
N ASN A 390 11.10 -7.67 -21.03
CA ASN A 390 10.55 -7.48 -19.69
C ASN A 390 11.44 -6.54 -18.85
N ALA A 391 12.77 -6.75 -18.91
CA ALA A 391 13.74 -5.87 -18.25
C ALA A 391 13.65 -4.43 -18.77
N LEU A 392 13.52 -4.25 -20.09
CA LEU A 392 13.30 -2.93 -20.69
C LEU A 392 12.01 -2.28 -20.19
N GLY A 393 10.88 -3.01 -20.21
CA GLY A 393 9.59 -2.51 -19.73
C GLY A 393 9.67 -2.09 -18.25
N THR A 394 10.28 -2.91 -17.41
CA THR A 394 10.53 -2.61 -15.99
C THR A 394 11.40 -1.36 -15.84
N GLY A 395 12.49 -1.25 -16.62
CA GLY A 395 13.39 -0.09 -16.61
C GLY A 395 12.67 1.19 -17.03
N VAL A 396 11.86 1.16 -18.08
CA VAL A 396 11.06 2.30 -18.56
C VAL A 396 10.04 2.72 -17.48
N ALA A 397 9.35 1.78 -16.84
CA ALA A 397 8.41 2.08 -15.76
C ALA A 397 9.12 2.78 -14.57
N LEU A 398 10.26 2.28 -14.14
CA LEU A 398 11.05 2.86 -13.04
C LEU A 398 11.63 4.25 -13.39
N ALA A 399 12.09 4.44 -14.64
CA ALA A 399 12.52 5.74 -15.12
C ALA A 399 11.36 6.75 -15.13
N GLY A 400 10.17 6.32 -15.54
CA GLY A 400 8.95 7.14 -15.47
C GLY A 400 8.61 7.56 -14.04
N VAL A 401 8.76 6.67 -13.03
CA VAL A 401 8.56 7.01 -11.61
C VAL A 401 9.58 8.06 -11.14
N PHE A 402 10.82 7.93 -11.57
CA PHE A 402 11.85 8.93 -11.27
C PHE A 402 11.50 10.30 -11.87
N LEU A 403 11.13 10.35 -13.16
CA LEU A 403 10.68 11.58 -13.83
C LEU A 403 9.46 12.19 -13.12
N TYR A 404 8.47 11.39 -12.77
CA TYR A 404 7.32 11.83 -11.97
C TYR A 404 7.75 12.53 -10.67
N SER A 405 8.70 11.93 -9.96
CA SER A 405 9.21 12.49 -8.71
C SER A 405 9.88 13.84 -8.91
N GLN A 406 10.64 14.02 -10.00
CA GLN A 406 11.28 15.29 -10.35
C GLN A 406 10.25 16.36 -10.74
N PHE A 407 9.30 16.04 -11.61
CA PHE A 407 8.29 17.00 -12.07
C PHE A 407 7.31 17.41 -10.96
N LYS A 408 6.99 16.51 -10.03
CA LYS A 408 6.19 16.85 -8.85
C LYS A 408 6.92 17.81 -7.90
N LYS A 409 8.27 17.75 -7.85
CA LYS A 409 9.12 18.68 -7.10
C LYS A 409 9.15 20.08 -7.75
N ALA A 410 9.16 20.13 -9.08
CA ALA A 410 9.28 21.37 -9.84
C ALA A 410 8.02 22.25 -9.87
N LYS A 411 6.89 21.80 -9.27
CA LYS A 411 5.67 22.61 -9.21
C LYS A 411 5.95 23.85 -8.35
N PRO A 412 5.98 25.09 -8.91
CA PRO A 412 6.19 26.29 -8.11
C PRO A 412 5.06 26.41 -7.09
N LYS A 413 5.38 26.78 -5.84
CA LYS A 413 4.38 27.28 -4.91
C LYS A 413 3.61 28.38 -5.65
N ALA A 414 2.34 28.15 -5.98
CA ALA A 414 1.49 29.20 -6.49
C ALA A 414 1.62 30.38 -5.52
N LYS A 415 2.16 31.50 -6.00
CA LYS A 415 2.17 32.75 -5.25
C LYS A 415 0.72 33.00 -4.84
N ALA A 416 0.47 33.03 -3.54
CA ALA A 416 -0.76 33.56 -3.00
C ALA A 416 -0.81 35.04 -3.44
N ALA A 417 -1.69 35.33 -4.42
CA ALA A 417 -2.10 36.68 -4.74
C ALA A 417 -3.20 37.11 -3.76
#